data_822cb85f5df978c80589ed898b0626ec
#
_entry.id   822cb85f5df978c80589ed898b0626ec
#
_cell.length_a   1.000
_cell.length_b   1.000
_cell.length_c   1.000
_cell.angle_alpha   90.00
_cell.angle_beta   90.00
_cell.angle_gamma   90.00
#
_symmetry.space_group_name_H-M   'P 1'
#
loop_
_entity.id
_entity.type
_entity.pdbx_description
1 polymer ?
#
loop_
_entity_poly.entity_id
_entity_poly.type
_entity_poly.pdbx_seq_one_letter_code
_entity_poly.pdbx_strand_id
1 'polypeptide(L)'
;LAIWGRLAAMHHPGEVLYTAAEHEAVKNACLEAQARYGVVAREIPLLSSGTVDLAALEGMLGPQTALICVMQVCNETGVIMPVKEICDLRDRLAPQAAIHVDGVQGYLRVPFSFKETKVDSYALSAHKIHGPKGVGALVLADGARIKPIVAGGGQQGGLRSGTENTSGIAGMVAAVQSYPSDAMERMRGLKRLLLSLLTEALPETTVAGLPVDDPMSAGHILNVSFPPVRAETLLHALEADGICVGTGS
;
A
#
# COMPACT_ATOMS: atom_id res chain seq x y z
N LEU A 1 -6.29 8.54 -9.31
CA LEU A 1 -7.36 9.50 -8.95
C LEU A 1 -7.08 10.17 -7.61
N ALA A 2 -6.80 9.44 -6.52
CA ALA A 2 -6.56 10.01 -5.19
C ALA A 2 -5.47 11.09 -5.23
N ILE A 3 -4.27 10.74 -5.69
CA ILE A 3 -3.10 11.63 -5.70
C ILE A 3 -3.35 12.85 -6.60
N TRP A 4 -3.57 12.62 -7.88
CA TRP A 4 -3.73 13.73 -8.84
C TRP A 4 -5.00 14.54 -8.61
N GLY A 5 -6.10 13.88 -8.22
CA GLY A 5 -7.35 14.57 -7.91
C GLY A 5 -7.23 15.46 -6.68
N ARG A 6 -6.47 15.03 -5.65
CA ARG A 6 -6.16 15.86 -4.48
C ARG A 6 -5.33 17.07 -4.89
N LEU A 7 -4.26 16.86 -5.64
CA LEU A 7 -3.36 17.94 -6.08
C LEU A 7 -4.06 18.92 -7.01
N ALA A 8 -4.90 18.44 -7.93
CA ALA A 8 -5.73 19.30 -8.78
C ALA A 8 -6.76 20.16 -8.00
N ALA A 9 -7.11 19.75 -6.80
CA ALA A 9 -8.02 20.51 -5.92
C ALA A 9 -7.29 21.60 -5.10
N MET A 10 -5.97 21.67 -5.14
CA MET A 10 -5.19 22.68 -4.43
C MET A 10 -5.15 23.99 -5.19
N HIS A 11 -4.96 25.10 -4.46
CA HIS A 11 -4.81 26.43 -5.03
C HIS A 11 -3.34 26.86 -5.21
N HIS A 12 -2.41 26.21 -4.50
CA HIS A 12 -0.99 26.51 -4.53
C HIS A 12 -0.17 25.23 -4.60
N PRO A 13 0.99 25.25 -5.28
CA PRO A 13 1.94 24.15 -5.22
C PRO A 13 2.37 23.87 -3.78
N GLY A 14 2.61 22.59 -3.49
CA GLY A 14 3.06 22.15 -2.17
C GLY A 14 4.01 20.97 -2.30
N GLU A 15 4.24 20.28 -1.19
CA GLU A 15 5.04 19.05 -1.19
C GLU A 15 4.15 17.81 -1.11
N VAL A 16 4.55 16.79 -1.86
CA VAL A 16 3.99 15.43 -1.78
C VAL A 16 5.05 14.53 -1.17
N LEU A 17 4.74 13.97 -0.01
CA LEU A 17 5.60 13.00 0.66
C LEU A 17 5.08 11.60 0.36
N TYR A 18 5.95 10.67 0.02
CA TYR A 18 5.60 9.26 -0.21
C TYR A 18 6.65 8.35 0.40
N THR A 19 6.25 7.18 0.92
CA THR A 19 7.22 6.28 1.55
C THR A 19 8.09 5.57 0.50
N ALA A 20 9.34 5.30 0.82
CA ALA A 20 10.25 4.55 -0.06
C ALA A 20 9.75 3.13 -0.35
N ALA A 21 8.77 2.63 0.43
CA ALA A 21 8.14 1.33 0.23
C ALA A 21 6.98 1.34 -0.78
N GLU A 22 6.56 2.51 -1.29
CA GLU A 22 5.37 2.61 -2.14
C GLU A 22 5.48 1.75 -3.40
N HIS A 23 4.33 1.17 -3.75
CA HIS A 23 4.18 0.55 -5.07
C HIS A 23 4.37 1.58 -6.18
N GLU A 24 4.94 1.16 -7.33
CA GLU A 24 5.21 2.02 -8.49
C GLU A 24 3.99 2.86 -8.92
N ALA A 25 2.76 2.36 -8.74
CA ALA A 25 1.54 3.11 -9.06
C ALA A 25 1.37 4.38 -8.21
N VAL A 26 1.87 4.40 -6.97
CA VAL A 26 1.86 5.56 -6.08
C VAL A 26 3.11 6.42 -6.31
N LYS A 27 4.28 5.81 -6.31
CA LYS A 27 5.57 6.47 -6.52
C LYS A 27 5.58 7.26 -7.83
N ASN A 28 5.27 6.60 -8.95
CA ASN A 28 5.26 7.25 -10.25
C ASN A 28 4.20 8.35 -10.34
N ALA A 29 3.02 8.14 -9.71
CA ALA A 29 2.00 9.20 -9.66
C ALA A 29 2.47 10.44 -8.88
N CYS A 30 3.26 10.27 -7.81
CA CYS A 30 3.85 11.37 -7.05
C CYS A 30 4.95 12.08 -7.87
N LEU A 31 5.80 11.33 -8.54
CA LEU A 31 6.87 11.89 -9.40
C LEU A 31 6.31 12.66 -10.60
N GLU A 32 5.32 12.10 -11.31
CA GLU A 32 4.66 12.79 -12.41
C GLU A 32 3.89 14.05 -11.97
N ALA A 33 3.45 14.09 -10.72
CA ALA A 33 2.77 15.24 -10.17
C ALA A 33 3.65 16.51 -10.17
N GLN A 34 4.97 16.37 -10.11
CA GLN A 34 5.91 17.49 -10.18
C GLN A 34 5.75 18.26 -11.49
N ALA A 35 5.77 17.56 -12.62
CA ALA A 35 5.60 18.18 -13.93
C ALA A 35 4.16 18.68 -14.17
N ARG A 36 3.17 17.97 -13.62
CA ARG A 36 1.75 18.21 -13.88
C ARG A 36 1.16 19.33 -13.02
N TYR A 37 1.59 19.45 -11.77
CA TYR A 37 0.99 20.36 -10.79
C TYR A 37 2.00 21.31 -10.11
N GLY A 38 3.28 21.25 -10.49
CA GLY A 38 4.33 22.09 -9.92
C GLY A 38 4.64 21.81 -8.44
N VAL A 39 4.27 20.63 -7.93
CA VAL A 39 4.59 20.19 -6.57
C VAL A 39 6.02 19.67 -6.48
N VAL A 40 6.56 19.58 -5.27
CA VAL A 40 7.81 18.88 -4.99
C VAL A 40 7.49 17.52 -4.40
N ALA A 41 7.93 16.44 -5.06
CA ALA A 41 7.79 15.08 -4.54
C ALA A 41 9.05 14.69 -3.77
N ARG A 42 8.88 14.24 -2.52
CA ARG A 42 9.98 13.83 -1.63
C ARG A 42 9.69 12.45 -1.03
N GLU A 43 10.71 11.63 -1.04
CA GLU A 43 10.65 10.28 -0.49
C GLU A 43 10.88 10.29 1.02
N ILE A 44 10.00 9.62 1.78
CA ILE A 44 10.15 9.38 3.22
C ILE A 44 11.00 8.12 3.38
N PRO A 45 12.15 8.21 4.08
CA PRO A 45 13.03 7.05 4.24
C PRO A 45 12.41 5.97 5.13
N LEU A 46 12.95 4.76 5.00
CA LEU A 46 12.63 3.62 5.84
C LEU A 46 13.80 3.33 6.80
N LEU A 47 13.48 2.76 7.93
CA LEU A 47 14.44 2.11 8.81
C LEU A 47 14.94 0.79 8.18
N SER A 48 16.01 0.22 8.71
CA SER A 48 16.52 -1.10 8.28
C SER A 48 15.52 -2.24 8.47
N SER A 49 14.52 -2.06 9.33
CA SER A 49 13.37 -2.96 9.52
C SER A 49 12.38 -2.94 8.34
N GLY A 50 12.47 -1.96 7.44
CA GLY A 50 11.51 -1.71 6.38
C GLY A 50 10.29 -0.88 6.81
N THR A 51 10.22 -0.44 8.07
CA THR A 51 9.18 0.48 8.54
C THR A 51 9.54 1.93 8.22
N VAL A 52 8.53 2.81 8.15
CA VAL A 52 8.74 4.25 7.95
C VAL A 52 9.58 4.83 9.09
N ASP A 53 10.59 5.63 8.75
CA ASP A 53 11.34 6.43 9.71
C ASP A 53 10.48 7.64 10.14
N LEU A 54 9.80 7.49 11.28
CA LEU A 54 8.92 8.53 11.82
C LEU A 54 9.69 9.79 12.25
N ALA A 55 10.94 9.66 12.66
CA ALA A 55 11.76 10.81 13.04
C ALA A 55 12.16 11.63 11.80
N ALA A 56 12.53 10.95 10.71
CA ALA A 56 12.77 11.61 9.43
C ALA A 56 11.49 12.27 8.91
N LEU A 57 10.34 11.58 8.95
CA LEU A 57 9.05 12.15 8.56
C LEU A 57 8.71 13.40 9.38
N GLU A 58 8.91 13.37 10.70
CA GLU A 58 8.67 14.53 11.56
C GLU A 58 9.45 15.76 11.09
N GLY A 59 10.71 15.58 10.71
CA GLY A 59 11.55 16.66 10.15
C GLY A 59 11.16 17.12 8.73
N MET A 60 10.34 16.34 8.01
CA MET A 60 9.89 16.67 6.65
C MET A 60 8.53 17.40 6.65
N LEU A 61 7.72 17.23 7.70
CA LEU A 61 6.38 17.80 7.78
C LEU A 61 6.42 19.32 8.02
N GLY A 62 5.53 20.04 7.36
CA GLY A 62 5.42 21.50 7.52
C GLY A 62 4.23 22.11 6.78
N PRO A 63 4.14 23.46 6.80
CA PRO A 63 3.01 24.18 6.17
C PRO A 63 2.86 23.94 4.67
N GLN A 64 3.94 23.57 3.96
CA GLN A 64 3.92 23.27 2.53
C GLN A 64 3.53 21.81 2.25
N THR A 65 3.47 20.94 3.24
CA THR A 65 3.05 19.54 3.02
C THR A 65 1.59 19.50 2.58
N ALA A 66 1.34 18.96 1.40
CA ALA A 66 0.04 18.93 0.75
C ALA A 66 -0.61 17.57 0.80
N LEU A 67 0.20 16.53 0.65
CA LEU A 67 -0.23 15.13 0.58
C LEU A 67 0.88 14.24 1.13
N ILE A 68 0.47 13.23 1.91
CA ILE A 68 1.32 12.14 2.37
C ILE A 68 0.73 10.85 1.79
N CYS A 69 1.54 10.07 1.09
CA CYS A 69 1.17 8.76 0.58
C CYS A 69 1.90 7.68 1.39
N VAL A 70 1.16 6.73 1.91
CA VAL A 70 1.69 5.61 2.68
C VAL A 70 0.93 4.34 2.34
N MET A 71 1.63 3.24 2.05
CA MET A 71 0.97 1.95 1.94
C MET A 71 0.68 1.38 3.34
N GLN A 72 -0.42 0.64 3.47
CA GLN A 72 -0.73 -0.01 4.74
C GLN A 72 0.19 -1.20 5.03
N VAL A 73 0.49 -1.99 3.99
CA VAL A 73 1.35 -3.17 4.07
C VAL A 73 2.27 -3.18 2.85
N CYS A 74 3.57 -3.28 3.08
CA CYS A 74 4.54 -3.39 2.00
C CYS A 74 4.33 -4.68 1.20
N ASN A 75 4.13 -4.53 -0.11
CA ASN A 75 3.87 -5.66 -1.01
C ASN A 75 5.07 -6.60 -1.18
N GLU A 76 6.26 -6.15 -0.86
CA GLU A 76 7.49 -6.94 -0.98
C GLU A 76 7.88 -7.62 0.34
N THR A 77 7.90 -6.88 1.44
CA THR A 77 8.42 -7.37 2.72
C THR A 77 7.32 -7.82 3.69
N GLY A 78 6.07 -7.41 3.46
CA GLY A 78 4.96 -7.66 4.39
C GLY A 78 5.00 -6.78 5.64
N VAL A 79 5.85 -5.77 5.70
CA VAL A 79 5.88 -4.84 6.83
C VAL A 79 4.59 -4.00 6.85
N ILE A 80 3.93 -3.96 7.99
CA ILE A 80 2.75 -3.12 8.24
C ILE A 80 3.26 -1.74 8.64
N MET A 81 2.80 -0.70 7.94
CA MET A 81 3.23 0.67 8.21
C MET A 81 2.47 1.30 9.37
N PRO A 82 3.11 2.16 10.16
CA PRO A 82 2.51 2.82 11.33
C PRO A 82 1.61 3.99 10.90
N VAL A 83 0.52 3.68 10.20
CA VAL A 83 -0.38 4.70 9.60
C VAL A 83 -0.97 5.63 10.65
N LYS A 84 -1.29 5.11 11.84
CA LYS A 84 -1.86 5.93 12.93
C LYS A 84 -0.86 6.97 13.43
N GLU A 85 0.37 6.57 13.66
CA GLU A 85 1.46 7.44 14.10
C GLU A 85 1.79 8.52 13.04
N ILE A 86 1.76 8.15 11.76
CA ILE A 86 1.90 9.09 10.64
C ILE A 86 0.76 10.13 10.67
N CYS A 87 -0.48 9.69 10.94
CA CYS A 87 -1.62 10.60 11.07
C CYS A 87 -1.48 11.55 12.26
N ASP A 88 -0.98 11.06 13.40
CA ASP A 88 -0.75 11.87 14.58
C ASP A 88 0.34 12.92 14.36
N LEU A 89 1.40 12.57 13.64
CA LEU A 89 2.44 13.53 13.21
C LEU A 89 1.85 14.60 12.26
N ARG A 90 1.05 14.18 11.26
CA ARG A 90 0.38 15.07 10.34
C ARG A 90 -0.54 16.04 11.08
N ASP A 91 -1.39 15.56 11.99
CA ASP A 91 -2.34 16.38 12.73
C ASP A 91 -1.64 17.47 13.54
N ARG A 92 -0.43 17.18 14.05
CA ARG A 92 0.39 18.09 14.85
C ARG A 92 1.17 19.11 14.01
N LEU A 93 1.77 18.69 12.88
CA LEU A 93 2.79 19.46 12.18
C LEU A 93 2.36 19.97 10.80
N ALA A 94 1.39 19.32 10.18
CA ALA A 94 0.87 19.64 8.86
C ALA A 94 -0.65 19.37 8.76
N PRO A 95 -1.50 19.96 9.62
CA PRO A 95 -2.92 19.60 9.72
C PRO A 95 -3.72 19.86 8.43
N GLN A 96 -3.18 20.64 7.49
CA GLN A 96 -3.76 20.88 6.17
C GLN A 96 -3.44 19.79 5.15
N ALA A 97 -2.42 18.95 5.43
CA ALA A 97 -2.02 17.88 4.53
C ALA A 97 -3.04 16.75 4.51
N ALA A 98 -3.33 16.24 3.33
CA ALA A 98 -4.12 15.01 3.19
C ALA A 98 -3.23 13.78 3.36
N ILE A 99 -3.84 12.66 3.78
CA ILE A 99 -3.20 11.34 3.78
C ILE A 99 -3.93 10.41 2.83
N HIS A 100 -3.20 9.84 1.89
CA HIS A 100 -3.63 8.75 1.03
C HIS A 100 -3.00 7.44 1.48
N VAL A 101 -3.82 6.42 1.71
CA VAL A 101 -3.35 5.09 2.05
C VAL A 101 -3.55 4.13 0.88
N ASP A 102 -2.47 3.50 0.43
CA ASP A 102 -2.58 2.31 -0.40
C ASP A 102 -2.86 1.08 0.48
N GLY A 103 -4.13 0.67 0.50
CA GLY A 103 -4.61 -0.46 1.28
C GLY A 103 -4.67 -1.78 0.51
N VAL A 104 -4.10 -1.84 -0.69
CA VAL A 104 -4.22 -2.99 -1.60
C VAL A 104 -3.75 -4.29 -0.96
N GLN A 105 -2.68 -4.26 -0.18
CA GLN A 105 -2.20 -5.44 0.54
C GLN A 105 -2.81 -5.58 1.95
N GLY A 106 -3.34 -4.50 2.52
CA GLY A 106 -3.89 -4.49 3.88
C GLY A 106 -5.36 -4.84 3.98
N TYR A 107 -6.16 -4.49 2.98
CA TYR A 107 -7.62 -4.67 3.01
C TYR A 107 -8.02 -6.13 3.28
N LEU A 108 -8.92 -6.35 4.25
CA LEU A 108 -9.35 -7.64 4.81
C LEU A 108 -8.25 -8.48 5.50
N ARG A 109 -7.01 -8.00 5.56
CA ARG A 109 -5.87 -8.73 6.13
C ARG A 109 -5.32 -8.10 7.39
N VAL A 110 -5.31 -6.78 7.43
CA VAL A 110 -4.83 -6.02 8.59
C VAL A 110 -5.95 -5.06 9.00
N PRO A 111 -6.34 -5.03 10.29
CA PRO A 111 -7.35 -4.09 10.76
C PRO A 111 -7.03 -2.66 10.38
N PHE A 112 -8.04 -1.92 9.92
CA PHE A 112 -7.92 -0.52 9.57
C PHE A 112 -9.19 0.24 9.93
N SER A 113 -9.04 1.40 10.57
CA SER A 113 -10.15 2.23 11.00
C SER A 113 -9.98 3.66 10.49
N PHE A 114 -10.86 4.09 9.60
CA PHE A 114 -10.93 5.49 9.16
C PHE A 114 -11.18 6.45 10.33
N LYS A 115 -12.00 6.04 11.29
CA LYS A 115 -12.34 6.86 12.45
C LYS A 115 -11.13 7.15 13.34
N GLU A 116 -10.27 6.16 13.52
CA GLU A 116 -9.09 6.27 14.38
C GLU A 116 -7.92 6.93 13.65
N THR A 117 -7.70 6.58 12.39
CA THR A 117 -6.58 7.08 11.60
C THR A 117 -6.85 8.45 11.00
N LYS A 118 -8.12 8.80 10.71
CA LYS A 118 -8.51 10.07 10.07
C LYS A 118 -7.79 10.33 8.74
N VAL A 119 -7.56 9.28 7.96
CA VAL A 119 -7.02 9.41 6.60
C VAL A 119 -8.05 9.99 5.65
N ASP A 120 -7.59 10.67 4.60
CA ASP A 120 -8.49 11.31 3.62
C ASP A 120 -8.94 10.35 2.53
N SER A 121 -8.11 9.36 2.20
CA SER A 121 -8.43 8.38 1.16
C SER A 121 -7.72 7.04 1.37
N TYR A 122 -8.38 5.96 0.93
CA TYR A 122 -7.87 4.61 1.01
C TYR A 122 -8.20 3.85 -0.28
N ALA A 123 -7.18 3.35 -0.95
CA ALA A 123 -7.34 2.58 -2.20
C ALA A 123 -7.27 1.08 -1.94
N LEU A 124 -8.07 0.32 -2.67
CA LEU A 124 -8.05 -1.14 -2.62
C LEU A 124 -8.31 -1.77 -4.00
N SER A 125 -7.88 -3.01 -4.19
CA SER A 125 -7.99 -3.76 -5.44
C SER A 125 -8.59 -5.14 -5.21
N ALA A 126 -9.62 -5.49 -6.00
CA ALA A 126 -10.32 -6.75 -5.85
C ALA A 126 -9.43 -7.98 -6.09
N HIS A 127 -8.52 -7.92 -7.06
CA HIS A 127 -7.67 -9.07 -7.42
C HIS A 127 -6.70 -9.51 -6.30
N LYS A 128 -6.47 -8.68 -5.29
CA LYS A 128 -5.66 -9.07 -4.12
C LYS A 128 -6.45 -9.84 -3.06
N ILE A 129 -7.78 -9.84 -3.15
CA ILE A 129 -8.70 -10.55 -2.25
C ILE A 129 -9.52 -11.61 -2.99
N HIS A 130 -8.94 -12.21 -4.04
CA HIS A 130 -9.55 -13.24 -4.90
C HIS A 130 -10.73 -12.75 -5.76
N GLY A 131 -10.92 -11.44 -5.88
CA GLY A 131 -11.90 -10.84 -6.78
C GLY A 131 -11.35 -10.66 -8.22
N PRO A 132 -12.16 -10.15 -9.14
CA PRO A 132 -11.76 -9.98 -10.53
C PRO A 132 -10.69 -8.90 -10.70
N LYS A 133 -9.86 -9.06 -11.73
CA LYS A 133 -8.92 -8.02 -12.18
C LYS A 133 -9.68 -6.84 -12.79
N GLY A 134 -9.07 -5.65 -12.78
CA GLY A 134 -9.62 -4.45 -13.41
C GLY A 134 -10.72 -3.74 -12.60
N VAL A 135 -10.93 -4.13 -11.35
CA VAL A 135 -11.86 -3.47 -10.43
C VAL A 135 -11.20 -3.22 -9.06
N GLY A 136 -11.53 -2.11 -8.47
CA GLY A 136 -11.08 -1.68 -7.16
C GLY A 136 -11.99 -0.56 -6.64
N ALA A 137 -11.69 -0.05 -5.46
CA ALA A 137 -12.41 1.06 -4.87
C ALA A 137 -11.45 2.10 -4.28
N LEU A 138 -11.90 3.35 -4.29
CA LEU A 138 -11.30 4.43 -3.56
C LEU A 138 -12.31 4.89 -2.50
N VAL A 139 -11.99 4.65 -1.24
CA VAL A 139 -12.78 5.15 -0.11
C VAL A 139 -12.28 6.55 0.23
N LEU A 140 -13.19 7.48 0.40
CA LEU A 140 -12.91 8.87 0.73
C LEU A 140 -13.52 9.21 2.07
N ALA A 141 -12.79 9.97 2.89
CA ALA A 141 -13.33 10.57 4.08
C ALA A 141 -14.38 11.65 3.74
N ASP A 142 -15.30 11.89 4.64
CA ASP A 142 -16.25 13.00 4.50
C ASP A 142 -15.51 14.34 4.39
N GLY A 143 -15.82 15.09 3.34
CA GLY A 143 -15.16 16.36 3.06
C GLY A 143 -13.79 16.26 2.36
N ALA A 144 -13.32 15.07 1.98
CA ALA A 144 -12.10 14.92 1.20
C ALA A 144 -12.18 15.72 -0.11
N ARG A 145 -11.20 16.60 -0.33
CA ARG A 145 -11.17 17.49 -1.50
C ARG A 145 -10.42 16.81 -2.64
N ILE A 146 -11.17 16.27 -3.60
CA ILE A 146 -10.64 15.63 -4.82
C ILE A 146 -11.36 16.18 -6.03
N LYS A 147 -10.62 16.56 -7.08
CA LYS A 147 -11.18 16.86 -8.40
C LYS A 147 -11.14 15.63 -9.31
N PRO A 148 -12.12 15.46 -10.20
CA PRO A 148 -12.08 14.42 -11.22
C PRO A 148 -10.87 14.62 -12.14
N ILE A 149 -10.23 13.50 -12.52
CA ILE A 149 -9.15 13.48 -13.51
C ILE A 149 -9.58 12.83 -14.83
N VAL A 150 -10.76 12.19 -14.84
CA VAL A 150 -11.41 11.60 -16.02
C VAL A 150 -12.77 12.25 -16.17
N ALA A 151 -12.88 13.15 -17.16
CA ALA A 151 -14.12 13.83 -17.49
C ALA A 151 -15.07 12.92 -18.28
N GLY A 152 -16.38 13.16 -18.20
CA GLY A 152 -17.40 12.41 -18.96
C GLY A 152 -18.79 12.51 -18.35
N GLY A 153 -19.53 11.40 -18.32
CA GLY A 153 -20.96 11.34 -18.01
C GLY A 153 -21.34 11.44 -16.52
N GLY A 154 -20.41 11.78 -15.63
CA GLY A 154 -20.73 12.07 -14.23
C GLY A 154 -20.88 10.82 -13.33
N GLN A 155 -20.46 9.64 -13.76
CA GLN A 155 -20.51 8.43 -12.97
C GLN A 155 -19.63 8.58 -11.69
N GLN A 156 -19.91 7.76 -10.69
CA GLN A 156 -19.24 7.79 -9.37
C GLN A 156 -19.30 9.19 -8.73
N GLY A 157 -20.48 9.81 -8.73
CA GLY A 157 -20.65 11.16 -8.19
C GLY A 157 -19.86 12.24 -8.91
N GLY A 158 -19.52 12.02 -10.19
CA GLY A 158 -18.71 12.93 -11.00
C GLY A 158 -17.21 12.78 -10.82
N LEU A 159 -16.75 11.94 -9.89
CA LEU A 159 -15.32 11.79 -9.59
C LEU A 159 -14.58 10.91 -10.61
N ARG A 160 -15.27 9.93 -11.19
CA ARG A 160 -14.67 9.03 -12.18
C ARG A 160 -15.72 8.63 -13.22
N SER A 161 -15.71 9.32 -14.34
CA SER A 161 -16.62 9.07 -15.43
C SER A 161 -16.29 7.78 -16.20
N GLY A 162 -17.31 7.20 -16.80
CA GLY A 162 -17.27 5.94 -17.55
C GLY A 162 -18.28 4.94 -17.00
N THR A 163 -18.92 4.17 -17.87
CA THR A 163 -19.91 3.14 -17.47
C THR A 163 -19.30 2.21 -16.44
N GLU A 164 -20.01 1.96 -15.36
CA GLU A 164 -19.55 1.13 -14.27
C GLU A 164 -19.42 -0.33 -14.72
N ASN A 165 -18.33 -0.97 -14.30
CA ASN A 165 -18.11 -2.40 -14.45
C ASN A 165 -18.93 -3.18 -13.42
N THR A 166 -20.25 -3.27 -13.63
CA THR A 166 -21.17 -3.86 -12.67
C THR A 166 -20.87 -5.31 -12.36
N SER A 167 -20.46 -6.10 -13.35
CA SER A 167 -20.05 -7.50 -13.15
C SER A 167 -18.78 -7.62 -12.31
N GLY A 168 -17.80 -6.75 -12.56
CA GLY A 168 -16.57 -6.70 -11.75
C GLY A 168 -16.85 -6.25 -10.32
N ILE A 169 -17.74 -5.27 -10.12
CA ILE A 169 -18.17 -4.80 -8.81
C ILE A 169 -18.88 -5.93 -8.03
N ALA A 170 -19.80 -6.63 -8.68
CA ALA A 170 -20.48 -7.78 -8.08
C ALA A 170 -19.50 -8.90 -7.68
N GLY A 171 -18.51 -9.18 -8.54
CA GLY A 171 -17.43 -10.13 -8.24
C GLY A 171 -16.54 -9.68 -7.06
N MET A 172 -16.28 -8.39 -6.94
CA MET A 172 -15.55 -7.84 -5.79
C MET A 172 -16.36 -7.99 -4.50
N VAL A 173 -17.67 -7.72 -4.53
CA VAL A 173 -18.55 -7.92 -3.36
C VAL A 173 -18.55 -9.38 -2.94
N ALA A 174 -18.70 -10.32 -3.89
CA ALA A 174 -18.64 -11.73 -3.60
C ALA A 174 -17.30 -12.14 -2.96
N ALA A 175 -16.17 -11.60 -3.45
CA ALA A 175 -14.86 -11.85 -2.88
C ALA A 175 -14.74 -11.34 -1.43
N VAL A 176 -15.28 -10.16 -1.13
CA VAL A 176 -15.31 -9.61 0.23
C VAL A 176 -16.14 -10.50 1.16
N GLN A 177 -17.33 -10.90 0.72
CA GLN A 177 -18.24 -11.73 1.51
C GLN A 177 -17.72 -13.15 1.78
N SER A 178 -16.94 -13.70 0.85
CA SER A 178 -16.35 -15.04 0.96
C SER A 178 -14.96 -15.06 1.58
N TYR A 179 -14.38 -13.90 1.93
CA TYR A 179 -13.04 -13.86 2.50
C TYR A 179 -13.04 -14.50 3.89
N PRO A 180 -12.21 -15.56 4.14
CA PRO A 180 -12.26 -16.28 5.41
C PRO A 180 -11.78 -15.39 6.56
N SER A 181 -12.50 -15.41 7.67
CA SER A 181 -12.16 -14.62 8.87
C SER A 181 -10.86 -15.06 9.54
N ASP A 182 -10.44 -16.32 9.37
CA ASP A 182 -9.23 -16.91 9.90
C ASP A 182 -8.04 -16.90 8.91
N ALA A 183 -8.25 -16.33 7.70
CA ALA A 183 -7.26 -16.37 6.64
C ALA A 183 -5.88 -15.88 7.07
N MET A 184 -5.82 -14.79 7.85
CA MET A 184 -4.56 -14.21 8.27
C MET A 184 -3.82 -15.05 9.30
N GLU A 185 -4.54 -15.65 10.23
CA GLU A 185 -3.93 -16.55 11.22
C GLU A 185 -3.37 -17.81 10.54
N ARG A 186 -4.16 -18.40 9.64
CA ARG A 186 -3.72 -19.55 8.84
C ARG A 186 -2.48 -19.21 7.99
N MET A 187 -2.48 -18.06 7.31
CA MET A 187 -1.32 -17.63 6.50
C MET A 187 -0.09 -17.38 7.37
N ARG A 188 -0.25 -16.80 8.55
CA ARG A 188 0.85 -16.61 9.51
C ARG A 188 1.41 -17.94 9.99
N GLY A 189 0.55 -18.92 10.26
CA GLY A 189 0.98 -20.30 10.59
C GLY A 189 1.80 -20.94 9.46
N LEU A 190 1.34 -20.81 8.21
CA LEU A 190 2.07 -21.31 7.04
C LEU A 190 3.39 -20.57 6.81
N LYS A 191 3.41 -19.26 7.01
CA LYS A 191 4.63 -18.44 6.92
C LYS A 191 5.68 -18.90 7.95
N ARG A 192 5.28 -19.17 9.21
CA ARG A 192 6.16 -19.72 10.25
C ARG A 192 6.72 -21.09 9.85
N LEU A 193 5.83 -22.00 9.45
CA LEU A 193 6.23 -23.35 9.05
C LEU A 193 7.21 -23.30 7.88
N LEU A 194 6.89 -22.54 6.82
CA LEU A 194 7.78 -22.39 5.67
C LEU A 194 9.15 -21.86 6.08
N LEU A 195 9.19 -20.80 6.88
CA LEU A 195 10.46 -20.21 7.31
C LEU A 195 11.27 -21.18 8.18
N SER A 196 10.63 -21.92 9.09
CA SER A 196 11.32 -22.91 9.93
C SER A 196 11.97 -24.01 9.09
N LEU A 197 11.24 -24.54 8.10
CA LEU A 197 11.76 -25.57 7.19
C LEU A 197 12.90 -25.04 6.32
N LEU A 198 12.77 -23.81 5.82
CA LEU A 198 13.82 -23.17 5.02
C LEU A 198 15.09 -22.94 5.83
N THR A 199 14.99 -22.42 7.06
CA THR A 199 16.17 -22.14 7.89
C THR A 199 16.82 -23.40 8.44
N GLU A 200 16.07 -24.49 8.65
CA GLU A 200 16.60 -25.80 8.99
C GLU A 200 17.40 -26.41 7.82
N ALA A 201 16.84 -26.34 6.63
CA ALA A 201 17.48 -26.91 5.42
C ALA A 201 18.61 -26.03 4.86
N LEU A 202 18.48 -24.72 5.00
CA LEU A 202 19.38 -23.70 4.43
C LEU A 202 19.67 -22.63 5.50
N PRO A 203 20.63 -22.87 6.43
CA PRO A 203 20.88 -21.96 7.55
C PRO A 203 21.30 -20.53 7.16
N GLU A 204 21.79 -20.34 5.93
CA GLU A 204 22.16 -19.02 5.40
C GLU A 204 20.97 -18.20 4.85
N THR A 205 19.74 -18.76 4.95
CA THR A 205 18.51 -18.05 4.54
C THR A 205 18.37 -16.76 5.34
N THR A 206 18.15 -15.66 4.63
CA THR A 206 17.87 -14.36 5.25
C THR A 206 16.47 -13.89 4.91
N VAL A 207 15.84 -13.18 5.86
CA VAL A 207 14.49 -12.62 5.70
C VAL A 207 14.58 -11.12 5.57
N ALA A 208 13.93 -10.57 4.55
CA ALA A 208 13.75 -9.13 4.41
C ALA A 208 12.48 -8.68 5.16
N GLY A 209 12.60 -7.58 5.90
CA GLY A 209 11.53 -7.04 6.74
C GLY A 209 11.61 -7.49 8.19
N LEU A 210 10.45 -7.54 8.84
CA LEU A 210 10.34 -7.85 10.27
C LEU A 210 10.26 -9.37 10.53
N PRO A 211 10.64 -9.82 11.74
CA PRO A 211 10.46 -11.21 12.16
C PRO A 211 9.00 -11.67 11.95
N VAL A 212 8.82 -12.98 11.69
CA VAL A 212 7.48 -13.55 11.40
C VAL A 212 6.48 -13.30 12.54
N ASP A 213 6.97 -13.31 13.78
CA ASP A 213 6.15 -13.14 14.98
C ASP A 213 5.96 -11.68 15.41
N ASP A 214 6.59 -10.75 14.72
CA ASP A 214 6.40 -9.33 14.97
C ASP A 214 4.94 -8.93 14.64
N PRO A 215 4.26 -8.17 15.51
CA PRO A 215 2.90 -7.69 15.26
C PRO A 215 2.77 -6.87 13.96
N MET A 216 3.85 -6.19 13.56
CA MET A 216 3.92 -5.40 12.33
C MET A 216 4.36 -6.23 11.11
N SER A 217 4.43 -7.55 11.21
CA SER A 217 4.71 -8.47 10.10
C SER A 217 3.42 -9.11 9.60
N ALA A 218 2.99 -8.77 8.40
CA ALA A 218 1.78 -9.34 7.78
C ALA A 218 1.96 -10.84 7.48
N GLY A 219 0.93 -11.64 7.75
CA GLY A 219 1.01 -13.09 7.65
C GLY A 219 1.08 -13.65 6.23
N HIS A 220 0.70 -12.88 5.22
CA HIS A 220 0.53 -13.35 3.83
C HIS A 220 1.72 -13.07 2.91
N ILE A 221 2.78 -12.42 3.40
CA ILE A 221 3.98 -12.11 2.62
C ILE A 221 5.21 -12.60 3.39
N LEU A 222 6.06 -13.34 2.71
CA LEU A 222 7.38 -13.74 3.18
C LEU A 222 8.39 -13.43 2.07
N ASN A 223 9.38 -12.62 2.38
CA ASN A 223 10.49 -12.31 1.48
C ASN A 223 11.76 -12.94 2.05
N VAL A 224 12.37 -13.84 1.28
CA VAL A 224 13.56 -14.59 1.68
C VAL A 224 14.62 -14.51 0.61
N SER A 225 15.87 -14.46 1.02
CA SER A 225 17.04 -14.53 0.13
C SER A 225 17.86 -15.76 0.44
N PHE A 226 18.40 -16.38 -0.60
CA PHE A 226 19.22 -17.58 -0.55
C PHE A 226 20.59 -17.30 -1.20
N PRO A 227 21.53 -16.63 -0.50
CA PRO A 227 22.83 -16.37 -1.08
C PRO A 227 23.59 -17.69 -1.36
N PRO A 228 24.31 -17.80 -2.52
CA PRO A 228 24.51 -16.78 -3.55
C PRO A 228 23.54 -16.90 -4.75
N VAL A 229 22.37 -17.53 -4.59
CA VAL A 229 21.45 -17.81 -5.70
C VAL A 229 20.75 -16.52 -6.17
N ARG A 230 20.76 -16.30 -7.48
CA ARG A 230 20.01 -15.18 -8.08
C ARG A 230 18.49 -15.47 -8.07
N ALA A 231 17.70 -14.47 -7.71
CA ALA A 231 16.25 -14.60 -7.59
C ALA A 231 15.58 -15.11 -8.87
N GLU A 232 15.95 -14.59 -10.05
CA GLU A 232 15.42 -15.05 -11.34
C GLU A 232 15.73 -16.51 -11.62
N THR A 233 16.95 -16.96 -11.31
CA THR A 233 17.35 -18.37 -11.50
C THR A 233 16.51 -19.28 -10.60
N LEU A 234 16.32 -18.88 -9.35
CA LEU A 234 15.49 -19.63 -8.40
C LEU A 234 14.03 -19.66 -8.84
N LEU A 235 13.48 -18.53 -9.30
CA LEU A 235 12.11 -18.45 -9.80
C LEU A 235 11.85 -19.48 -10.90
N HIS A 236 12.72 -19.54 -11.92
CA HIS A 236 12.56 -20.48 -13.03
C HIS A 236 12.75 -21.94 -12.60
N ALA A 237 13.62 -22.21 -11.65
CA ALA A 237 13.79 -23.57 -11.10
C ALA A 237 12.53 -24.02 -10.34
N LEU A 238 11.97 -23.16 -9.51
CA LEU A 238 10.77 -23.44 -8.74
C LEU A 238 9.51 -23.55 -9.62
N GLU A 239 9.44 -22.74 -10.69
CA GLU A 239 8.35 -22.79 -11.66
C GLU A 239 8.28 -24.16 -12.36
N ALA A 240 9.43 -24.78 -12.67
CA ALA A 240 9.49 -26.11 -13.25
C ALA A 240 8.87 -27.19 -12.35
N ASP A 241 8.89 -26.98 -11.03
CA ASP A 241 8.26 -27.84 -10.03
C ASP A 241 6.83 -27.40 -9.64
N GLY A 242 6.27 -26.41 -10.36
CA GLY A 242 4.92 -25.88 -10.13
C GLY A 242 4.81 -24.94 -8.91
N ILE A 243 5.94 -24.45 -8.39
CA ILE A 243 6.00 -23.52 -7.27
C ILE A 243 6.10 -22.09 -7.81
N CYS A 244 5.04 -21.29 -7.60
CA CYS A 244 4.99 -19.91 -8.08
C CYS A 244 5.51 -18.94 -6.99
N VAL A 245 6.55 -18.20 -7.33
CA VAL A 245 7.15 -17.16 -6.47
C VAL A 245 7.32 -15.86 -7.25
N GLY A 246 7.59 -14.75 -6.55
CA GLY A 246 8.00 -13.48 -7.15
C GLY A 246 9.46 -13.16 -6.80
N THR A 247 10.10 -12.32 -7.61
CA THR A 247 11.49 -11.87 -7.40
C THR A 247 11.59 -10.46 -6.80
N GLY A 248 10.45 -9.86 -6.48
CA GLY A 248 10.31 -8.42 -6.18
C GLY A 248 9.92 -7.63 -7.43
N SER A 249 9.62 -6.36 -7.27
CA SER A 249 9.21 -5.43 -8.34
C SER A 249 10.23 -4.30 -8.51
#